data_73d4bf5bfc9af251a8e68ec4c306f3e8
#
_entry.id   73d4bf5bfc9af251a8e68ec4c306f3e8
#
_cell.length_a   1.000
_cell.length_b   1.000
_cell.length_c   1.000
_cell.angle_alpha   90.00
_cell.angle_beta   90.00
_cell.angle_gamma   90.00
#
_symmetry.space_group_name_H-M   'P 1'
#
loop_
_entity.id
_entity.type
_entity.pdbx_description
1 polymer ?
#
loop_
_entity_poly.entity_id
_entity_poly.type
_entity_poly.pdbx_seq_one_letter_code
_entity_poly.pdbx_strand_id
1 'polypeptide(L)'
;VVDIMMQEELKNTLDNLTFARFMIISGASSIASEDIAECISVRLQTVYIHCGNKVDDVRNIISMAYKQTKPIMYVFKDCDNMSNAAKNALLKVIEEPPQQAYFVMLLKSTSNTLATILSRGMLISLLPFPPSELKEYALQIQPKLKNEELTKIAKVCETPEQVKMLLNYGVQDFCDYVRKVVENIPEVTVTNCLKIANQINFKEEEDKYDLELFLNTYTNYLLECFIDGDYDKEQLDFSTQSTLKLKSILQYSGINKAMAFKKWLIQQWEILGGENVE
;
A
#
# COMPACT_ATOMS: atom_id res chain seq x y z
N VAL A 1 -3.21 4.59 24.65
CA VAL A 1 -1.87 4.82 24.10
C VAL A 1 -1.77 3.84 22.94
N VAL A 2 -1.98 4.32 21.72
CA VAL A 2 -1.74 3.53 20.51
C VAL A 2 -0.23 3.40 20.42
N ASP A 3 0.31 2.18 20.54
CA ASP A 3 1.72 1.91 20.26
C ASP A 3 1.93 2.22 18.78
N ILE A 4 2.47 3.39 18.53
CA ILE A 4 2.73 3.92 17.21
C ILE A 4 3.83 3.05 16.60
N MET A 5 3.49 2.29 15.56
CA MET A 5 4.48 1.56 14.75
C MET A 5 5.28 2.55 13.91
N MET A 6 6.07 3.35 14.59
CA MET A 6 6.98 4.27 13.94
C MET A 6 8.38 3.64 13.97
N GLN A 7 8.96 3.46 12.79
CA GLN A 7 10.34 3.03 12.66
C GLN A 7 11.23 3.95 13.54
N GLU A 8 12.06 3.38 14.41
CA GLU A 8 12.89 4.16 15.35
C GLU A 8 13.77 5.19 14.63
N GLU A 9 14.29 4.84 13.46
CA GLU A 9 15.07 5.76 12.62
C GLU A 9 14.26 6.97 12.15
N LEU A 10 13.01 6.75 11.78
CA LEU A 10 12.12 7.83 11.34
C LEU A 10 11.74 8.74 12.52
N LYS A 11 11.51 8.17 13.69
CA LYS A 11 11.24 8.93 14.92
C LYS A 11 12.39 9.87 15.25
N ASN A 12 13.62 9.35 15.26
CA ASN A 12 14.83 10.13 15.50
C ASN A 12 15.03 11.24 14.44
N THR A 13 14.66 10.95 13.19
CA THR A 13 14.71 11.92 12.10
C THR A 13 13.67 13.04 12.28
N LEU A 14 12.43 12.68 12.62
CA LEU A 14 11.36 13.64 12.88
C LEU A 14 11.68 14.55 14.08
N ASP A 15 12.46 14.04 15.06
CA ASP A 15 12.83 14.81 16.24
C ASP A 15 13.70 16.03 15.95
N ASN A 16 14.42 16.02 14.85
CA ASN A 16 15.31 17.09 14.42
C ASN A 16 14.77 17.94 13.26
N LEU A 17 13.55 17.65 12.75
CA LEU A 17 13.00 18.36 11.60
C LEU A 17 12.18 19.59 12.01
N THR A 18 12.30 20.63 11.19
CA THR A 18 11.36 21.77 11.17
C THR A 18 10.29 21.48 10.14
N PHE A 19 9.04 21.38 10.56
CA PHE A 19 7.93 21.02 9.69
C PHE A 19 7.43 22.18 8.85
N ALA A 20 7.30 21.97 7.56
CA ALA A 20 6.67 22.91 6.64
C ALA A 20 5.14 22.95 6.88
N ARG A 21 4.50 24.04 6.45
CA ARG A 21 3.04 24.15 6.54
C ARG A 21 2.29 23.28 5.54
N PHE A 22 2.96 22.82 4.53
CA PHE A 22 2.46 21.79 3.63
C PHE A 22 3.43 20.61 3.60
N MET A 23 2.91 19.43 3.93
CA MET A 23 3.68 18.18 4.01
C MET A 23 3.00 17.10 3.18
N ILE A 24 3.82 16.23 2.62
CA ILE A 24 3.39 15.04 1.88
C ILE A 24 4.04 13.86 2.56
N ILE A 25 3.24 12.94 3.10
CA ILE A 25 3.71 11.69 3.68
C ILE A 25 3.41 10.59 2.68
N SER A 26 4.44 9.91 2.18
CA SER A 26 4.31 8.87 1.16
C SER A 26 4.88 7.55 1.65
N GLY A 27 4.07 6.48 1.57
CA GLY A 27 4.48 5.13 1.94
C GLY A 27 3.38 4.11 1.75
N ALA A 28 3.75 2.84 1.61
CA ALA A 28 2.82 1.75 1.35
C ALA A 28 1.80 1.52 2.49
N SER A 29 2.19 1.84 3.74
CA SER A 29 1.31 1.70 4.90
C SER A 29 0.52 2.98 5.17
N SER A 30 -0.81 2.89 5.11
CA SER A 30 -1.72 3.98 5.49
C SER A 30 -1.72 4.19 7.01
N ILE A 31 -1.63 3.12 7.80
CA ILE A 31 -1.56 3.18 9.27
C ILE A 31 -0.32 3.97 9.68
N ALA A 32 0.86 3.60 9.18
CA ALA A 32 2.09 4.30 9.52
C ALA A 32 2.09 5.76 9.07
N SER A 33 1.51 6.06 7.89
CA SER A 33 1.38 7.43 7.40
C SER A 33 0.50 8.29 8.33
N GLU A 34 -0.59 7.73 8.84
CA GLU A 34 -1.47 8.39 9.81
C GLU A 34 -0.81 8.59 11.16
N ASP A 35 -0.17 7.56 11.69
CA ASP A 35 0.55 7.61 12.96
C ASP A 35 1.61 8.72 12.96
N ILE A 36 2.33 8.86 11.84
CA ILE A 36 3.32 9.94 11.66
C ILE A 36 2.66 11.31 11.60
N ALA A 37 1.55 11.44 10.87
CA ALA A 37 0.81 12.70 10.82
C ALA A 37 0.27 13.09 12.21
N GLU A 38 -0.22 12.14 13.00
CA GLU A 38 -0.64 12.36 14.38
C GLU A 38 0.53 12.78 15.28
N CYS A 39 1.67 12.12 15.17
CA CYS A 39 2.88 12.50 15.92
C CYS A 39 3.32 13.93 15.60
N ILE A 40 3.33 14.30 14.33
CA ILE A 40 3.64 15.67 13.90
C ILE A 40 2.62 16.66 14.46
N SER A 41 1.32 16.30 14.45
CA SER A 41 0.25 17.13 15.02
C SER A 41 0.44 17.40 16.51
N VAL A 42 0.75 16.36 17.28
CA VAL A 42 1.04 16.49 18.73
C VAL A 42 2.24 17.42 18.96
N ARG A 43 3.30 17.25 18.17
CA ARG A 43 4.52 18.04 18.29
C ARG A 43 4.31 19.52 17.93
N LEU A 44 3.51 19.80 16.90
CA LEU A 44 3.14 21.14 16.48
C LEU A 44 2.02 21.74 17.36
N GLN A 45 1.51 20.99 18.34
CA GLN A 45 0.37 21.38 19.20
C GLN A 45 -0.85 21.82 18.38
N THR A 46 -1.14 21.09 17.30
CA THR A 46 -2.27 21.36 16.40
C THR A 46 -3.46 20.50 16.72
N VAL A 47 -4.65 20.94 16.32
CA VAL A 47 -5.84 20.08 16.28
C VAL A 47 -5.79 19.28 14.97
N TYR A 48 -5.81 17.95 15.08
CA TYR A 48 -5.80 17.04 13.93
C TYR A 48 -7.22 16.88 13.37
N ILE A 49 -7.40 17.14 12.07
CA ILE A 49 -8.70 17.04 11.38
C ILE A 49 -8.54 16.21 10.11
N HIS A 50 -9.32 15.14 10.01
CA HIS A 50 -9.47 14.39 8.76
C HIS A 50 -10.32 15.16 7.76
N CYS A 51 -9.87 15.21 6.51
CA CYS A 51 -10.46 15.98 5.44
C CYS A 51 -10.97 15.08 4.31
N GLY A 52 -12.11 15.45 3.72
CA GLY A 52 -12.63 14.80 2.52
C GLY A 52 -11.83 15.19 1.27
N ASN A 53 -11.79 14.27 0.28
CA ASN A 53 -11.01 14.39 -0.95
C ASN A 53 -11.79 14.95 -2.15
N LYS A 54 -13.09 15.23 -1.99
CA LYS A 54 -13.90 15.82 -3.06
C LYS A 54 -13.57 17.30 -3.22
N VAL A 55 -13.73 17.83 -4.42
CA VAL A 55 -13.42 19.25 -4.72
C VAL A 55 -14.12 20.22 -3.78
N ASP A 56 -15.38 19.95 -3.45
CA ASP A 56 -16.17 20.83 -2.59
C ASP A 56 -15.71 20.76 -1.13
N ASP A 57 -15.32 19.56 -0.65
CA ASP A 57 -14.72 19.39 0.68
C ASP A 57 -13.43 20.19 0.79
N VAL A 58 -12.57 20.10 -0.22
CA VAL A 58 -11.29 20.83 -0.28
C VAL A 58 -11.54 22.34 -0.26
N ARG A 59 -12.49 22.85 -1.05
CA ARG A 59 -12.84 24.29 -1.08
C ARG A 59 -13.36 24.79 0.27
N ASN A 60 -14.22 23.99 0.93
CA ASN A 60 -14.75 24.30 2.25
C ASN A 60 -13.63 24.38 3.29
N ILE A 61 -12.71 23.39 3.29
CA ILE A 61 -11.56 23.35 4.19
C ILE A 61 -10.66 24.56 3.98
N ILE A 62 -10.37 24.94 2.74
CA ILE A 62 -9.59 26.15 2.43
C ILE A 62 -10.27 27.39 3.01
N SER A 63 -11.58 27.56 2.80
CA SER A 63 -12.33 28.68 3.37
C SER A 63 -12.30 28.70 4.90
N MET A 64 -12.35 27.54 5.54
CA MET A 64 -12.23 27.41 7.00
C MET A 64 -10.84 27.76 7.50
N ALA A 65 -9.79 27.31 6.80
CA ALA A 65 -8.40 27.52 7.18
C ALA A 65 -8.01 29.01 7.31
N TYR A 66 -8.56 29.86 6.45
CA TYR A 66 -8.34 31.33 6.53
C TYR A 66 -9.03 32.00 7.72
N LYS A 67 -10.00 31.35 8.35
CA LYS A 67 -10.77 31.90 9.48
C LYS A 67 -10.28 31.40 10.83
N GLN A 68 -9.29 30.50 10.85
CA GLN A 68 -8.83 29.88 12.09
C GLN A 68 -7.94 30.80 12.91
N THR A 69 -8.12 30.72 14.22
CA THR A 69 -7.30 31.44 15.22
C THR A 69 -6.39 30.51 16.02
N LYS A 70 -6.61 29.19 15.92
CA LYS A 70 -5.81 28.16 16.58
C LYS A 70 -5.10 27.30 15.55
N PRO A 71 -3.93 26.73 15.87
CA PRO A 71 -3.22 25.86 14.96
C PRO A 71 -4.01 24.59 14.66
N ILE A 72 -4.26 24.33 13.38
CA ILE A 72 -5.00 23.16 12.88
C ILE A 72 -4.17 22.45 11.82
N MET A 73 -4.13 21.13 11.89
CA MET A 73 -3.58 20.25 10.86
C MET A 73 -4.73 19.59 10.09
N TYR A 74 -4.84 19.92 8.81
CA TYR A 74 -5.80 19.36 7.87
C TYR A 74 -5.17 18.18 7.14
N VAL A 75 -5.66 16.96 7.36
CA VAL A 75 -5.08 15.72 6.84
C VAL A 75 -6.00 15.10 5.81
N PHE A 76 -5.51 15.02 4.58
CA PHE A 76 -6.17 14.38 3.44
C PHE A 76 -5.62 12.97 3.28
N LYS A 77 -6.48 11.95 3.43
CA LYS A 77 -6.14 10.54 3.25
C LYS A 77 -6.37 10.11 1.80
N ASP A 78 -5.73 9.02 1.39
CA ASP A 78 -5.91 8.40 0.07
C ASP A 78 -5.82 9.39 -1.10
N CYS A 79 -4.85 10.31 -1.02
CA CYS A 79 -4.69 11.37 -2.01
C CYS A 79 -4.28 10.85 -3.39
N ASP A 80 -3.85 9.60 -3.50
CA ASP A 80 -3.68 8.91 -4.79
C ASP A 80 -4.95 8.95 -5.63
N ASN A 81 -6.10 8.77 -4.96
CA ASN A 81 -7.43 8.74 -5.58
C ASN A 81 -8.08 10.13 -5.70
N MET A 82 -7.44 11.19 -5.18
CA MET A 82 -7.94 12.56 -5.29
C MET A 82 -7.95 13.02 -6.74
N SER A 83 -9.07 13.61 -7.19
CA SER A 83 -9.20 14.12 -8.56
C SER A 83 -8.22 15.27 -8.82
N ASN A 84 -7.80 15.44 -10.10
CA ASN A 84 -6.94 16.56 -10.48
C ASN A 84 -7.59 17.92 -10.17
N ALA A 85 -8.92 18.02 -10.25
CA ALA A 85 -9.64 19.25 -9.89
C ALA A 85 -9.51 19.57 -8.39
N ALA A 86 -9.56 18.54 -7.50
CA ALA A 86 -9.34 18.71 -6.07
C ALA A 86 -7.86 19.05 -5.76
N LYS A 87 -6.92 18.34 -6.41
CA LYS A 87 -5.49 18.63 -6.31
C LYS A 87 -5.17 20.07 -6.74
N ASN A 88 -5.74 20.54 -7.85
CA ASN A 88 -5.55 21.90 -8.32
C ASN A 88 -6.20 22.95 -7.39
N ALA A 89 -7.31 22.63 -6.73
CA ALA A 89 -7.91 23.54 -5.75
C ALA A 89 -7.00 23.80 -4.54
N LEU A 90 -6.16 22.82 -4.16
CA LEU A 90 -5.18 22.98 -3.07
C LEU A 90 -4.00 23.88 -3.44
N LEU A 91 -3.63 23.99 -4.73
CA LEU A 91 -2.39 24.67 -5.14
C LEU A 91 -2.25 26.06 -4.55
N LYS A 92 -3.33 26.87 -4.59
CA LYS A 92 -3.28 28.25 -4.09
C LYS A 92 -3.01 28.33 -2.58
N VAL A 93 -3.62 27.46 -1.79
CA VAL A 93 -3.48 27.49 -0.33
C VAL A 93 -2.16 26.87 0.14
N ILE A 94 -1.59 25.92 -0.61
CA ILE A 94 -0.29 25.32 -0.26
C ILE A 94 0.90 26.21 -0.66
N GLU A 95 0.71 27.16 -1.62
CA GLU A 95 1.71 28.18 -1.93
C GLU A 95 1.82 29.23 -0.82
N GLU A 96 0.69 29.70 -0.31
CA GLU A 96 0.62 30.71 0.75
C GLU A 96 -0.33 30.26 1.86
N PRO A 97 0.08 29.26 2.66
CA PRO A 97 -0.79 28.70 3.70
C PRO A 97 -1.04 29.71 4.83
N PRO A 98 -2.28 29.79 5.36
CA PRO A 98 -2.60 30.63 6.51
C PRO A 98 -1.71 30.31 7.72
N GLN A 99 -1.42 31.29 8.55
CA GLN A 99 -0.47 31.16 9.67
C GLN A 99 -0.84 30.04 10.66
N GLN A 100 -2.13 29.74 10.82
CA GLN A 100 -2.63 28.75 11.76
C GLN A 100 -3.03 27.42 11.08
N ALA A 101 -2.65 27.21 9.82
CA ALA A 101 -3.01 26.02 9.07
C ALA A 101 -1.78 25.22 8.63
N TYR A 102 -1.83 23.92 8.86
CA TYR A 102 -0.93 22.91 8.31
C TYR A 102 -1.75 22.00 7.41
N PHE A 103 -1.23 21.66 6.25
CA PHE A 103 -1.87 20.74 5.31
C PHE A 103 -1.00 19.52 5.12
N VAL A 104 -1.59 18.34 5.23
CA VAL A 104 -0.89 17.06 5.07
C VAL A 104 -1.62 16.22 4.04
N MET A 105 -0.91 15.73 3.04
CA MET A 105 -1.40 14.75 2.07
C MET A 105 -0.77 13.40 2.37
N LEU A 106 -1.60 12.37 2.58
CA LEU A 106 -1.16 10.98 2.73
C LEU A 106 -1.32 10.27 1.39
N LEU A 107 -0.22 9.71 0.90
CA LEU A 107 -0.10 9.03 -0.40
C LEU A 107 0.52 7.65 -0.22
N LYS A 108 0.06 6.67 -0.98
CA LYS A 108 0.79 5.40 -1.13
C LYS A 108 2.03 5.56 -2.00
N SER A 109 1.91 6.38 -3.07
CA SER A 109 3.00 6.65 -4.00
C SER A 109 2.91 8.08 -4.54
N THR A 110 4.05 8.71 -4.78
CA THR A 110 4.13 10.02 -5.41
C THR A 110 3.88 10.00 -6.92
N SER A 111 3.88 8.81 -7.55
CA SER A 111 3.81 8.62 -9.01
C SER A 111 2.57 9.26 -9.66
N ASN A 112 1.44 9.33 -8.95
CA ASN A 112 0.18 9.90 -9.44
C ASN A 112 -0.09 11.31 -8.91
N THR A 113 0.92 11.96 -8.32
CA THR A 113 0.77 13.31 -7.76
C THR A 113 1.32 14.34 -8.73
N LEU A 114 0.63 15.47 -8.85
CA LEU A 114 1.05 16.58 -9.71
C LEU A 114 2.42 17.08 -9.29
N ALA A 115 3.34 17.25 -10.23
CA ALA A 115 4.68 17.79 -9.99
C ALA A 115 4.62 19.17 -9.29
N THR A 116 3.59 19.96 -9.60
CA THR A 116 3.33 21.25 -8.98
C THR A 116 2.98 21.17 -7.48
N ILE A 117 2.43 20.07 -7.02
CA ILE A 117 2.18 19.78 -5.59
C ILE A 117 3.48 19.31 -4.94
N LEU A 118 4.17 18.34 -5.58
CA LEU A 118 5.42 17.78 -5.04
C LEU A 118 6.51 18.84 -4.85
N SER A 119 6.59 19.83 -5.75
CA SER A 119 7.59 20.92 -5.65
C SER A 119 7.32 21.91 -4.52
N ARG A 120 6.15 21.89 -3.88
CA ARG A 120 5.73 22.82 -2.82
C ARG A 120 5.63 22.20 -1.45
N GLY A 121 5.59 20.86 -1.38
CA GLY A 121 5.45 20.11 -0.14
C GLY A 121 6.79 19.63 0.40
N MET A 122 6.90 19.60 1.72
CA MET A 122 7.94 18.83 2.39
C MET A 122 7.59 17.36 2.27
N LEU A 123 8.39 16.59 1.52
CA LEU A 123 8.16 15.16 1.32
C LEU A 123 8.80 14.36 2.47
N ILE A 124 7.98 13.55 3.13
CA ILE A 124 8.39 12.55 4.13
C ILE A 124 8.08 11.18 3.52
N SER A 125 9.13 10.46 3.12
CA SER A 125 8.99 9.13 2.54
C SER A 125 9.18 8.07 3.62
N LEU A 126 8.18 7.19 3.76
CA LEU A 126 8.26 6.04 4.66
C LEU A 126 9.04 4.92 3.99
N LEU A 127 9.93 4.31 4.72
CA LEU A 127 10.66 3.13 4.28
C LEU A 127 9.78 1.88 4.42
N PRO A 128 10.07 0.82 3.66
CA PRO A 128 9.46 -0.49 3.90
C PRO A 128 9.72 -0.97 5.33
N PHE A 129 8.76 -1.67 5.91
CA PHE A 129 8.91 -2.24 7.25
C PHE A 129 9.94 -3.38 7.26
N PRO A 130 10.91 -3.38 8.20
CA PRO A 130 11.79 -4.51 8.40
C PRO A 130 10.99 -5.77 8.77
N PRO A 131 11.38 -6.97 8.30
CA PRO A 131 10.71 -8.22 8.66
C PRO A 131 10.59 -8.48 10.17
N SER A 132 11.54 -7.98 10.97
CA SER A 132 11.51 -8.06 12.44
C SER A 132 10.34 -7.29 13.04
N GLU A 133 10.11 -6.06 12.60
CA GLU A 133 9.00 -5.22 13.07
C GLU A 133 7.64 -5.81 12.72
N LEU A 134 7.50 -6.39 11.51
CA LEU A 134 6.27 -7.06 11.11
C LEU A 134 5.97 -8.31 11.96
N LYS A 135 7.02 -9.06 12.37
CA LYS A 135 6.87 -10.18 13.31
C LYS A 135 6.43 -9.71 14.69
N GLU A 136 7.05 -8.66 15.22
CA GLU A 136 6.67 -8.08 16.50
C GLU A 136 5.23 -7.59 16.49
N TYR A 137 4.83 -6.91 15.43
CA TYR A 137 3.46 -6.46 15.25
C TYR A 137 2.46 -7.62 15.17
N ALA A 138 2.80 -8.70 14.47
CA ALA A 138 1.98 -9.91 14.43
C ALA A 138 1.80 -10.52 15.83
N LEU A 139 2.86 -10.56 16.63
CA LEU A 139 2.81 -11.06 18.01
C LEU A 139 2.00 -10.15 18.96
N GLN A 140 1.98 -8.84 18.73
CA GLN A 140 1.11 -7.93 19.49
C GLN A 140 -0.39 -8.24 19.23
N ILE A 141 -0.74 -8.56 17.97
CA ILE A 141 -2.13 -8.92 17.60
C ILE A 141 -2.47 -10.32 18.08
N GLN A 142 -1.58 -11.29 17.84
CA GLN A 142 -1.80 -12.71 18.14
C GLN A 142 -0.55 -13.31 18.83
N PRO A 143 -0.48 -13.28 20.18
CA PRO A 143 0.71 -13.68 20.93
C PRO A 143 1.08 -15.17 20.84
N LYS A 144 0.20 -16.01 20.29
CA LYS A 144 0.38 -17.48 20.19
C LYS A 144 0.81 -17.96 18.81
N LEU A 145 1.24 -17.08 17.92
CA LEU A 145 1.74 -17.45 16.60
C LEU A 145 2.99 -18.34 16.71
N LYS A 146 3.04 -19.36 15.86
CA LYS A 146 4.21 -20.25 15.75
C LYS A 146 5.33 -19.58 14.95
N ASN A 147 6.57 -20.01 15.15
CA ASN A 147 7.71 -19.47 14.40
C ASN A 147 7.59 -19.64 12.89
N GLU A 148 6.94 -20.72 12.42
CA GLU A 148 6.66 -20.93 10.99
C GLU A 148 5.74 -19.87 10.42
N GLU A 149 4.65 -19.51 11.14
CA GLU A 149 3.72 -18.47 10.74
C GLU A 149 4.39 -17.11 10.72
N LEU A 150 5.20 -16.79 11.74
CA LEU A 150 5.99 -15.56 11.79
C LEU A 150 7.00 -15.45 10.63
N THR A 151 7.58 -16.60 10.24
CA THR A 151 8.49 -16.63 9.09
C THR A 151 7.76 -16.36 7.78
N LYS A 152 6.55 -16.93 7.59
CA LYS A 152 5.71 -16.67 6.42
C LYS A 152 5.29 -15.18 6.39
N ILE A 153 4.80 -14.63 7.50
CA ILE A 153 4.44 -13.22 7.62
C ILE A 153 5.62 -12.34 7.17
N ALA A 154 6.81 -12.59 7.70
CA ALA A 154 8.01 -11.81 7.37
C ALA A 154 8.48 -11.91 5.91
N LYS A 155 8.10 -13.00 5.21
CA LYS A 155 8.44 -13.20 3.80
C LYS A 155 7.45 -12.52 2.84
N VAL A 156 6.16 -12.46 3.20
CA VAL A 156 5.10 -12.07 2.27
C VAL A 156 4.47 -10.72 2.58
N CYS A 157 4.56 -10.24 3.83
CA CYS A 157 4.02 -8.94 4.22
C CYS A 157 5.08 -7.85 4.10
N GLU A 158 4.67 -6.70 3.57
CA GLU A 158 5.48 -5.48 3.45
C GLU A 158 4.95 -4.37 4.38
N THR A 159 3.72 -4.51 4.89
CA THR A 159 3.05 -3.51 5.72
C THR A 159 2.27 -4.13 6.88
N PRO A 160 2.02 -3.37 7.97
CA PRO A 160 1.19 -3.80 9.09
C PRO A 160 -0.24 -4.18 8.70
N GLU A 161 -0.81 -3.50 7.70
CA GLU A 161 -2.14 -3.83 7.16
C GLU A 161 -2.16 -5.23 6.56
N GLN A 162 -1.14 -5.58 5.78
CA GLN A 162 -1.01 -6.91 5.20
C GLN A 162 -0.86 -7.98 6.27
N VAL A 163 -0.16 -7.68 7.39
CA VAL A 163 -0.10 -8.59 8.55
C VAL A 163 -1.50 -8.83 9.12
N LYS A 164 -2.30 -7.78 9.35
CA LYS A 164 -3.69 -7.93 9.82
C LYS A 164 -4.54 -8.76 8.87
N MET A 165 -4.45 -8.47 7.57
CA MET A 165 -5.19 -9.21 6.54
C MET A 165 -4.80 -10.69 6.54
N LEU A 166 -3.50 -10.98 6.56
CA LEU A 166 -3.01 -12.36 6.55
C LEU A 166 -3.42 -13.14 7.81
N LEU A 167 -3.42 -12.49 8.98
CA LEU A 167 -3.92 -13.09 10.22
C LEU A 167 -5.43 -13.38 10.14
N ASN A 168 -6.22 -12.49 9.55
CA ASN A 168 -7.66 -12.68 9.35
C ASN A 168 -7.97 -13.80 8.36
N TYR A 169 -7.17 -13.96 7.31
CA TYR A 169 -7.32 -15.05 6.33
C TYR A 169 -6.88 -16.43 6.89
N GLY A 170 -6.09 -16.43 7.98
CA GLY A 170 -5.36 -17.60 8.45
C GLY A 170 -4.05 -17.77 7.65
N VAL A 171 -2.92 -17.60 8.33
CA VAL A 171 -1.58 -17.59 7.68
C VAL A 171 -1.34 -18.84 6.86
N GLN A 172 -1.65 -20.03 7.44
CA GLN A 172 -1.43 -21.29 6.76
C GLN A 172 -2.39 -21.46 5.57
N ASP A 173 -3.68 -21.24 5.78
CA ASP A 173 -4.72 -21.48 4.77
C ASP A 173 -4.50 -20.59 3.53
N PHE A 174 -4.17 -19.32 3.73
CA PHE A 174 -3.88 -18.38 2.64
C PHE A 174 -2.60 -18.77 1.88
N CYS A 175 -1.54 -19.10 2.60
CA CYS A 175 -0.28 -19.51 2.00
C CYS A 175 -0.45 -20.81 1.20
N ASP A 176 -1.18 -21.79 1.73
CA ASP A 176 -1.46 -23.07 1.03
C ASP A 176 -2.34 -22.86 -0.21
N TYR A 177 -3.29 -21.91 -0.15
CA TYR A 177 -4.08 -21.52 -1.31
C TYR A 177 -3.18 -20.97 -2.43
N VAL A 178 -2.31 -19.99 -2.12
CA VAL A 178 -1.43 -19.38 -3.13
C VAL A 178 -0.42 -20.38 -3.66
N ARG A 179 0.15 -21.25 -2.80
CA ARG A 179 1.04 -22.32 -3.22
C ARG A 179 0.37 -23.24 -4.25
N LYS A 180 -0.85 -23.70 -3.97
CA LYS A 180 -1.62 -24.51 -4.93
C LYS A 180 -1.87 -23.79 -6.26
N VAL A 181 -2.04 -22.48 -6.23
CA VAL A 181 -2.16 -21.70 -7.46
C VAL A 181 -0.85 -21.74 -8.26
N VAL A 182 0.31 -21.56 -7.62
CA VAL A 182 1.63 -21.61 -8.29
C VAL A 182 1.89 -22.99 -8.89
N GLU A 183 1.72 -24.05 -8.09
CA GLU A 183 1.99 -25.44 -8.49
C GLU A 183 1.09 -25.91 -9.64
N ASN A 184 -0.18 -25.46 -9.67
CA ASN A 184 -1.14 -25.91 -10.67
C ASN A 184 -1.29 -24.95 -11.87
N ILE A 185 -0.62 -23.81 -11.87
CA ILE A 185 -0.77 -22.81 -12.96
C ILE A 185 -0.43 -23.41 -14.33
N PRO A 186 0.59 -24.29 -14.51
CA PRO A 186 0.89 -24.92 -15.79
C PRO A 186 -0.23 -25.80 -16.33
N GLU A 187 -1.03 -26.40 -15.46
CA GLU A 187 -2.09 -27.37 -15.81
C GLU A 187 -3.48 -26.73 -15.88
N VAL A 188 -3.57 -25.42 -15.59
CA VAL A 188 -4.85 -24.73 -15.43
C VAL A 188 -5.42 -24.29 -16.76
N THR A 189 -6.69 -24.61 -17.01
CA THR A 189 -7.43 -24.06 -18.15
C THR A 189 -7.75 -22.59 -17.92
N VAL A 190 -7.98 -21.83 -19.01
CA VAL A 190 -8.43 -20.43 -18.95
C VAL A 190 -9.63 -20.22 -18.00
N THR A 191 -10.54 -21.20 -17.98
CA THR A 191 -11.70 -21.19 -17.06
C THR A 191 -11.30 -21.19 -15.60
N ASN A 192 -10.24 -21.90 -15.22
CA ASN A 192 -9.75 -21.95 -13.86
C ASN A 192 -8.99 -20.67 -13.49
N CYS A 193 -8.28 -20.04 -14.43
CA CYS A 193 -7.72 -18.69 -14.22
C CYS A 193 -8.81 -17.69 -13.83
N LEU A 194 -10.00 -17.79 -14.42
CA LEU A 194 -11.13 -16.96 -14.03
C LEU A 194 -11.65 -17.25 -12.62
N LYS A 195 -11.64 -18.52 -12.19
CA LYS A 195 -12.01 -18.89 -10.81
C LYS A 195 -11.03 -18.34 -9.79
N ILE A 196 -9.72 -18.41 -10.06
CA ILE A 196 -8.69 -17.79 -9.22
C ILE A 196 -8.94 -16.27 -9.12
N ALA A 197 -9.18 -15.61 -10.25
CA ALA A 197 -9.45 -14.17 -10.26
C ALA A 197 -10.68 -13.77 -9.44
N ASN A 198 -11.68 -14.65 -9.30
CA ASN A 198 -12.88 -14.37 -8.51
C ASN A 198 -12.64 -14.44 -6.99
N GLN A 199 -11.53 -15.04 -6.53
CA GLN A 199 -11.14 -15.07 -5.12
C GLN A 199 -10.37 -13.82 -4.70
N ILE A 200 -9.97 -12.97 -5.65
CA ILE A 200 -9.18 -11.77 -5.37
C ILE A 200 -10.08 -10.56 -5.22
N ASN A 201 -9.78 -9.75 -4.22
CA ASN A 201 -10.49 -8.52 -3.92
C ASN A 201 -10.04 -7.38 -4.84
N PHE A 202 -10.97 -6.83 -5.60
CA PHE A 202 -10.76 -5.65 -6.43
C PHE A 202 -11.57 -4.43 -5.98
N LYS A 203 -12.49 -4.62 -5.01
CA LYS A 203 -13.49 -3.61 -4.60
C LYS A 203 -13.73 -3.55 -3.08
N GLU A 204 -12.77 -3.95 -2.26
CA GLU A 204 -12.89 -3.99 -0.79
C GLU A 204 -14.03 -4.91 -0.28
N GLU A 205 -14.20 -6.07 -0.91
CA GLU A 205 -15.15 -7.11 -0.49
C GLU A 205 -14.53 -7.95 0.62
N GLU A 206 -15.21 -8.12 1.75
CA GLU A 206 -14.66 -8.75 2.98
C GLU A 206 -14.26 -10.23 2.82
N ASP A 207 -14.91 -10.96 1.91
CA ASP A 207 -14.70 -12.41 1.72
C ASP A 207 -13.61 -12.76 0.70
N LYS A 208 -12.81 -11.79 0.23
CA LYS A 208 -11.83 -12.00 -0.82
C LYS A 208 -10.42 -11.61 -0.39
N TYR A 209 -9.43 -12.27 -0.97
CA TYR A 209 -8.03 -12.04 -0.69
C TYR A 209 -7.51 -10.73 -1.29
N ASP A 210 -6.70 -10.01 -0.54
CA ASP A 210 -6.03 -8.79 -1.01
C ASP A 210 -5.08 -9.10 -2.17
N LEU A 211 -5.15 -8.29 -3.23
CA LEU A 211 -4.39 -8.51 -4.45
C LEU A 211 -2.89 -8.35 -4.26
N GLU A 212 -2.46 -7.35 -3.51
CA GLU A 212 -1.04 -7.07 -3.31
C GLU A 212 -0.38 -8.15 -2.45
N LEU A 213 -1.04 -8.55 -1.37
CA LEU A 213 -0.60 -9.66 -0.53
C LEU A 213 -0.57 -10.98 -1.32
N PHE A 214 -1.55 -11.22 -2.21
CA PHE A 214 -1.53 -12.38 -3.09
C PHE A 214 -0.30 -12.36 -4.01
N LEU A 215 0.00 -11.24 -4.66
CA LEU A 215 1.14 -11.12 -5.57
C LEU A 215 2.49 -11.26 -4.85
N ASN A 216 2.61 -10.75 -3.62
CA ASN A 216 3.80 -10.94 -2.80
C ASN A 216 4.01 -12.42 -2.47
N THR A 217 2.95 -13.08 -2.03
CA THR A 217 2.97 -14.52 -1.67
C THR A 217 3.24 -15.38 -2.89
N TYR A 218 2.63 -15.07 -4.04
CA TYR A 218 2.87 -15.74 -5.32
C TYR A 218 4.35 -15.65 -5.72
N THR A 219 4.94 -14.47 -5.68
CA THR A 219 6.36 -14.28 -6.04
C THR A 219 7.29 -15.06 -5.11
N ASN A 220 6.97 -15.13 -3.82
CA ASN A 220 7.77 -15.90 -2.86
C ASN A 220 7.71 -17.40 -3.16
N TYR A 221 6.54 -17.95 -3.45
CA TYR A 221 6.43 -19.38 -3.79
C TYR A 221 7.01 -19.71 -5.16
N LEU A 222 6.91 -18.82 -6.14
CA LEU A 222 7.59 -19.01 -7.42
C LEU A 222 9.11 -19.13 -7.24
N LEU A 223 9.69 -18.35 -6.32
CA LEU A 223 11.10 -18.43 -5.98
C LEU A 223 11.43 -19.76 -5.27
N GLU A 224 10.55 -20.26 -4.40
CA GLU A 224 10.72 -21.58 -3.77
C GLU A 224 10.71 -22.69 -4.83
N CYS A 225 9.74 -22.71 -5.76
CA CYS A 225 9.69 -23.66 -6.87
C CYS A 225 10.93 -23.60 -7.77
N PHE A 226 11.49 -22.41 -8.01
CA PHE A 226 12.76 -22.28 -8.75
C PHE A 226 13.93 -22.91 -7.97
N ILE A 227 14.01 -22.72 -6.66
CA ILE A 227 15.05 -23.32 -5.80
C ILE A 227 14.93 -24.84 -5.78
N ASP A 228 13.70 -25.37 -5.79
CA ASP A 228 13.40 -26.81 -5.81
C ASP A 228 13.61 -27.44 -7.21
N GLY A 229 13.79 -26.61 -8.25
CA GLY A 229 14.09 -27.04 -9.61
C GLY A 229 12.86 -27.30 -10.48
N ASP A 230 11.68 -26.87 -10.06
CA ASP A 230 10.43 -26.99 -10.81
C ASP A 230 10.36 -26.04 -12.01
N TYR A 231 11.02 -24.88 -11.90
CA TYR A 231 11.09 -23.84 -12.95
C TYR A 231 12.54 -23.45 -13.23
N ASP A 232 12.81 -23.04 -14.47
CA ASP A 232 14.13 -22.54 -14.85
C ASP A 232 14.27 -21.03 -14.58
N LYS A 233 15.49 -20.53 -14.77
CA LYS A 233 15.79 -19.12 -14.53
C LYS A 233 15.03 -18.18 -15.46
N GLU A 234 14.82 -18.58 -16.70
CA GLU A 234 14.13 -17.74 -17.70
C GLU A 234 12.65 -17.59 -17.33
N GLN A 235 12.01 -18.70 -16.92
CA GLN A 235 10.63 -18.72 -16.41
C GLN A 235 10.49 -17.83 -15.16
N LEU A 236 11.41 -17.92 -14.19
CA LEU A 236 11.42 -17.08 -13.00
C LEU A 236 11.55 -15.58 -13.36
N ASP A 237 12.52 -15.24 -14.22
CA ASP A 237 12.79 -13.84 -14.61
C ASP A 237 11.57 -13.24 -15.32
N PHE A 238 10.98 -13.93 -16.29
CA PHE A 238 9.80 -13.45 -17.03
C PHE A 238 8.56 -13.31 -16.12
N SER A 239 8.31 -14.31 -15.26
CA SER A 239 7.18 -14.28 -14.32
C SER A 239 7.33 -13.13 -13.31
N THR A 240 8.52 -12.96 -12.76
CA THR A 240 8.82 -11.87 -11.81
C THR A 240 8.68 -10.50 -12.48
N GLN A 241 9.24 -10.30 -13.66
CA GLN A 241 9.10 -9.03 -14.42
C GLN A 241 7.63 -8.73 -14.75
N SER A 242 6.86 -9.73 -15.17
CA SER A 242 5.44 -9.59 -15.44
C SER A 242 4.67 -9.19 -14.18
N THR A 243 5.00 -9.77 -13.02
CA THR A 243 4.38 -9.45 -11.73
C THR A 243 4.72 -8.03 -11.28
N LEU A 244 5.99 -7.60 -11.41
CA LEU A 244 6.41 -6.23 -11.11
C LEU A 244 5.70 -5.21 -12.02
N LYS A 245 5.56 -5.55 -13.30
CA LYS A 245 4.81 -4.72 -14.26
C LYS A 245 3.34 -4.59 -13.85
N LEU A 246 2.70 -5.69 -13.43
CA LEU A 246 1.33 -5.63 -12.92
C LEU A 246 1.26 -4.72 -11.68
N LYS A 247 2.11 -4.91 -10.66
CA LYS A 247 2.16 -4.06 -9.47
C LYS A 247 2.30 -2.58 -9.82
N SER A 248 3.18 -2.24 -10.77
CA SER A 248 3.36 -0.88 -11.27
C SER A 248 2.08 -0.32 -11.91
N ILE A 249 1.39 -1.10 -12.76
CA ILE A 249 0.15 -0.69 -13.43
C ILE A 249 -0.98 -0.46 -12.41
N LEU A 250 -1.07 -1.30 -11.39
CA LEU A 250 -2.12 -1.22 -10.36
C LEU A 250 -2.08 0.07 -9.52
N GLN A 251 -0.95 0.79 -9.53
CA GLN A 251 -0.81 2.08 -8.84
C GLN A 251 -1.53 3.23 -9.57
N TYR A 252 -1.86 3.08 -10.87
CA TYR A 252 -2.50 4.15 -11.62
C TYR A 252 -4.02 4.16 -11.41
N SER A 253 -4.58 5.36 -11.16
CA SER A 253 -6.02 5.56 -11.09
C SER A 253 -6.68 5.33 -12.46
N GLY A 254 -7.87 4.71 -12.48
CA GLY A 254 -8.62 4.45 -13.72
C GLY A 254 -8.31 3.11 -14.41
N ILE A 255 -7.38 2.34 -13.91
CA ILE A 255 -7.11 0.98 -14.41
C ILE A 255 -8.19 0.00 -13.92
N ASN A 256 -8.68 -0.83 -14.84
CA ASN A 256 -9.50 -1.97 -14.47
C ASN A 256 -8.61 -3.08 -13.86
N LYS A 257 -8.46 -3.04 -12.53
CA LYS A 257 -7.58 -3.97 -11.77
C LYS A 257 -7.92 -5.43 -12.03
N ALA A 258 -9.22 -5.78 -12.10
CA ALA A 258 -9.66 -7.15 -12.36
C ALA A 258 -9.25 -7.63 -13.75
N MET A 259 -9.34 -6.77 -14.76
CA MET A 259 -8.92 -7.11 -16.13
C MET A 259 -7.39 -7.23 -16.23
N ALA A 260 -6.66 -6.33 -15.61
CA ALA A 260 -5.19 -6.38 -15.55
C ALA A 260 -4.70 -7.66 -14.88
N PHE A 261 -5.31 -8.06 -13.76
CA PHE A 261 -4.97 -9.30 -13.07
C PHE A 261 -5.31 -10.56 -13.88
N LYS A 262 -6.48 -10.61 -14.52
CA LYS A 262 -6.84 -11.75 -15.41
C LYS A 262 -5.87 -11.91 -16.57
N LYS A 263 -5.45 -10.79 -17.18
CA LYS A 263 -4.43 -10.81 -18.24
C LYS A 263 -3.09 -11.33 -17.71
N TRP A 264 -2.70 -10.90 -16.54
CA TRP A 264 -1.48 -11.36 -15.90
C TRP A 264 -1.52 -12.86 -15.58
N LEU A 265 -2.65 -13.39 -15.06
CA LEU A 265 -2.79 -14.83 -14.81
C LEU A 265 -2.62 -15.68 -16.08
N ILE A 266 -3.21 -15.24 -17.21
CA ILE A 266 -3.05 -15.93 -18.50
C ILE A 266 -1.58 -15.87 -18.92
N GLN A 267 -0.92 -14.73 -18.76
CA GLN A 267 0.50 -14.59 -19.07
C GLN A 267 1.38 -15.50 -18.17
N GLN A 268 1.05 -15.66 -16.88
CA GLN A 268 1.76 -16.60 -16.02
C GLN A 268 1.61 -18.05 -16.51
N TRP A 269 0.42 -18.43 -16.94
CA TRP A 269 0.18 -19.74 -17.52
C TRP A 269 1.02 -19.96 -18.80
N GLU A 270 1.12 -18.98 -19.69
CA GLU A 270 1.98 -19.06 -20.90
C GLU A 270 3.47 -19.19 -20.54
N ILE A 271 3.93 -18.47 -19.51
CA ILE A 271 5.34 -18.48 -19.07
C ILE A 271 5.73 -19.79 -18.40
N LEU A 272 4.87 -20.30 -17.52
CA LEU A 272 5.23 -21.41 -16.62
C LEU A 272 4.99 -22.82 -17.22
N GLY A 273 4.51 -22.92 -18.45
CA GLY A 273 4.46 -24.20 -19.12
C GLY A 273 3.16 -24.55 -19.85
N GLY A 274 2.31 -23.58 -20.08
CA GLY A 274 1.18 -23.75 -21.00
C GLY A 274 1.72 -24.04 -22.40
N GLU A 275 1.87 -25.32 -22.75
CA GLU A 275 2.05 -25.70 -24.16
C GLU A 275 0.86 -25.11 -24.93
N ASN A 276 1.17 -24.43 -26.05
CA ASN A 276 0.17 -23.97 -27.01
C ASN A 276 -0.80 -25.12 -27.31
N VAL A 277 -2.00 -25.06 -26.74
CA VAL A 277 -3.11 -25.87 -27.21
C VAL A 277 -3.49 -25.24 -28.54
N GLU A 278 -3.02 -25.87 -29.64
CA GLU A 278 -3.48 -25.57 -30.98
C GLU A 278 -5.02 -25.66 -31.14
#